data_ead9327e7520007967f2d5447c62e0b1
#
_entry.id   ead9327e7520007967f2d5447c62e0b1
#
_cell.length_a   1.000
_cell.length_b   1.000
_cell.length_c   1.000
_cell.angle_alpha   90.00
_cell.angle_beta   90.00
_cell.angle_gamma   90.00
#
_symmetry.space_group_name_H-M   'P 1'
#
loop_
_entity.id
_entity.type
_entity.pdbx_description
1 polymer ?
#
loop_
_entity_poly.entity_id
_entity_poly.type
_entity_poly.pdbx_seq_one_letter_code
_entity_poly.pdbx_strand_id
1 'polypeptide(L)'
;MPVDVKLPVHWNINGQPDRYAGKFLGLFMMPIVVFIIGLLLFVVPRIEPRQKHIRMSMKAYNLMLIGIVLVFAALHVVVIMNAVGKALSVDKIIPALIGALFIVIGNYMGKVRSNYMLGIKTPWTLSSELSWNKTHRLGGRLFILSGFLIVLSSLLSTGKMTMVILLCLVFGTVIVSFAYSYFIWKKDPDKYPNGGK
;
A
#
# COMPACT_ATOMS: atom_id res chain seq x y z
N MET A 1 25.56 16.29 -12.66
CA MET A 1 24.36 16.96 -13.21
C MET A 1 24.54 18.46 -13.04
N PRO A 2 24.28 19.30 -14.06
CA PRO A 2 24.28 20.77 -13.97
C PRO A 2 23.32 21.27 -12.88
N VAL A 3 23.49 22.50 -12.42
CA VAL A 3 22.69 23.08 -11.31
C VAL A 3 21.22 23.28 -11.73
N ASP A 4 21.00 23.62 -13.02
CA ASP A 4 19.68 23.98 -13.56
C ASP A 4 18.87 22.78 -14.14
N VAL A 5 19.31 21.55 -13.88
CA VAL A 5 18.59 20.37 -14.36
C VAL A 5 17.25 20.24 -13.64
N LYS A 6 16.18 20.17 -14.45
CA LYS A 6 14.83 19.83 -13.99
C LYS A 6 14.62 18.33 -14.10
N LEU A 7 14.19 17.69 -13.00
CA LEU A 7 13.94 16.27 -12.92
C LEU A 7 12.44 16.00 -13.00
N PRO A 8 12.00 14.97 -13.77
CA PRO A 8 10.60 14.59 -13.81
C PRO A 8 10.19 14.03 -12.44
N VAL A 9 9.10 14.53 -11.88
CA VAL A 9 8.57 14.11 -10.57
C VAL A 9 7.13 13.63 -10.63
N HIS A 10 6.48 13.75 -11.78
CA HIS A 10 5.14 13.23 -12.04
C HIS A 10 5.02 12.83 -13.52
N TRP A 11 4.22 11.80 -13.78
CA TRP A 11 3.92 11.30 -15.13
C TRP A 11 2.41 11.17 -15.28
N ASN A 12 1.93 11.51 -16.46
CA ASN A 12 0.54 11.32 -16.83
C ASN A 12 0.22 9.82 -17.08
N ILE A 13 -1.06 9.53 -17.33
CA ILE A 13 -1.57 8.17 -17.57
C ILE A 13 -0.91 7.45 -18.77
N ASN A 14 -0.27 8.20 -19.67
CA ASN A 14 0.45 7.66 -20.82
C ASN A 14 1.95 7.45 -20.51
N GLY A 15 2.37 7.62 -19.27
CA GLY A 15 3.77 7.49 -18.86
C GLY A 15 4.67 8.63 -19.28
N GLN A 16 4.12 9.76 -19.76
CA GLN A 16 4.88 10.94 -20.16
C GLN A 16 5.04 11.89 -18.96
N PRO A 17 6.25 12.42 -18.72
CA PRO A 17 6.47 13.40 -17.69
C PRO A 17 5.64 14.66 -17.94
N ASP A 18 4.84 15.09 -16.98
CA ASP A 18 4.00 16.30 -17.06
C ASP A 18 4.29 17.31 -15.96
N ARG A 19 5.14 16.94 -14.98
CA ARG A 19 5.63 17.87 -13.97
C ARG A 19 7.10 17.64 -13.69
N TYR A 20 7.84 18.75 -13.53
CA TYR A 20 9.26 18.76 -13.27
C TYR A 20 9.57 19.55 -12.00
N ALA A 21 10.60 19.16 -11.30
CA ALA A 21 11.12 19.86 -10.10
C ALA A 21 12.61 20.18 -10.28
N GLY A 22 13.09 21.15 -9.51
CA GLY A 22 14.52 21.44 -9.43
C GLY A 22 15.30 20.25 -8.86
N LYS A 23 16.60 20.22 -9.13
CA LYS A 23 17.51 19.13 -8.77
C LYS A 23 17.38 18.67 -7.32
N PHE A 24 17.35 19.59 -6.36
CA PHE A 24 17.25 19.26 -4.95
C PHE A 24 15.93 18.50 -4.64
N LEU A 25 14.80 19.08 -5.02
CA LEU A 25 13.49 18.46 -4.76
C LEU A 25 13.34 17.13 -5.47
N GLY A 26 13.78 17.01 -6.73
CA GLY A 26 13.71 15.76 -7.50
C GLY A 26 14.54 14.62 -6.91
N LEU A 27 15.71 14.94 -6.32
CA LEU A 27 16.60 13.92 -5.75
C LEU A 27 16.23 13.57 -4.30
N PHE A 28 15.79 14.53 -3.49
CA PHE A 28 15.62 14.32 -2.05
C PHE A 28 14.19 14.10 -1.60
N MET A 29 13.19 14.42 -2.41
CA MET A 29 11.78 14.26 -2.04
C MET A 29 11.45 12.81 -1.65
N MET A 30 11.80 11.82 -2.47
CA MET A 30 11.52 10.41 -2.16
C MET A 30 12.30 9.89 -0.95
N PRO A 31 13.62 10.11 -0.80
CA PRO A 31 14.33 9.77 0.42
C PRO A 31 13.74 10.40 1.69
N ILE A 32 13.33 11.68 1.63
CA ILE A 32 12.69 12.35 2.76
C ILE A 32 11.34 11.70 3.10
N VAL A 33 10.51 11.41 2.10
CA VAL A 33 9.23 10.71 2.31
C VAL A 33 9.45 9.34 2.92
N VAL A 34 10.41 8.55 2.42
CA VAL A 34 10.77 7.24 2.99
C VAL A 34 11.25 7.36 4.44
N PHE A 35 12.08 8.37 4.73
CA PHE A 35 12.55 8.63 6.10
C PHE A 35 11.38 8.97 7.04
N ILE A 36 10.47 9.85 6.62
CA ILE A 36 9.29 10.23 7.42
C ILE A 36 8.38 9.02 7.64
N ILE A 37 8.08 8.24 6.59
CA ILE A 37 7.28 7.02 6.71
C ILE A 37 7.96 6.02 7.65
N GLY A 38 9.27 5.81 7.49
CA GLY A 38 10.05 4.91 8.35
C GLY A 38 10.01 5.34 9.82
N LEU A 39 10.15 6.64 10.08
CA LEU A 39 10.05 7.20 11.43
C LEU A 39 8.65 7.02 12.02
N LEU A 40 7.60 7.32 11.26
CA LEU A 40 6.22 7.12 11.69
C LEU A 40 5.96 5.66 12.04
N LEU A 41 6.36 4.74 11.16
CA LEU A 41 6.18 3.31 11.36
C LEU A 41 7.05 2.75 12.50
N PHE A 42 8.20 3.37 12.80
CA PHE A 42 8.99 3.03 13.99
C PHE A 42 8.29 3.46 15.30
N VAL A 43 7.58 4.58 15.27
CA VAL A 43 6.86 5.11 16.43
C VAL A 43 5.54 4.37 16.67
N VAL A 44 4.83 3.97 15.61
CA VAL A 44 3.50 3.33 15.67
C VAL A 44 3.40 2.21 16.71
N PRO A 45 4.31 1.22 16.80
CA PRO A 45 4.19 0.16 17.81
C PRO A 45 4.30 0.64 19.26
N ARG A 46 4.81 1.86 19.48
CA ARG A 46 5.00 2.44 20.83
C ARG A 46 3.78 3.21 21.30
N ILE A 47 3.04 3.82 20.36
CA ILE A 47 1.85 4.64 20.67
C ILE A 47 0.54 3.89 20.49
N GLU A 48 0.57 2.68 19.94
CA GLU A 48 -0.61 1.85 19.73
C GLU A 48 -1.25 1.46 21.09
N PRO A 49 -2.53 1.76 21.32
CA PRO A 49 -3.20 1.37 22.55
C PRO A 49 -3.23 -0.15 22.77
N ARG A 50 -3.33 -0.94 21.70
CA ARG A 50 -3.27 -2.41 21.74
C ARG A 50 -1.85 -2.93 21.49
N GLN A 51 -0.85 -2.42 22.21
CA GLN A 51 0.57 -2.74 21.99
C GLN A 51 0.86 -4.25 21.95
N LYS A 52 0.20 -5.05 22.82
CA LYS A 52 0.36 -6.51 22.85
C LYS A 52 0.03 -7.13 21.48
N HIS A 53 -1.03 -6.68 20.83
CA HIS A 53 -1.47 -7.18 19.52
C HIS A 53 -0.48 -6.82 18.40
N ILE A 54 0.06 -5.60 18.42
CA ILE A 54 1.12 -5.21 17.46
C ILE A 54 2.38 -6.04 17.67
N ARG A 55 2.80 -6.26 18.93
CA ARG A 55 3.97 -7.10 19.24
C ARG A 55 3.81 -8.53 18.73
N MET A 56 2.62 -9.11 18.87
CA MET A 56 2.29 -10.45 18.32
C MET A 56 2.28 -10.46 16.77
N SER A 57 2.12 -9.31 16.14
CA SER A 57 2.08 -9.13 14.68
C SER A 57 3.39 -8.58 14.10
N MET A 58 4.45 -8.45 14.90
CA MET A 58 5.67 -7.71 14.55
C MET A 58 6.34 -8.22 13.28
N LYS A 59 6.35 -9.55 13.06
CA LYS A 59 6.90 -10.12 11.82
C LYS A 59 6.13 -9.64 10.60
N ALA A 60 4.80 -9.68 10.65
CA ALA A 60 3.95 -9.21 9.56
C ALA A 60 4.11 -7.70 9.35
N TYR A 61 4.13 -6.92 10.43
CA TYR A 61 4.37 -5.50 10.44
C TYR A 61 5.69 -5.13 9.74
N ASN A 62 6.81 -5.72 10.16
CA ASN A 62 8.13 -5.44 9.62
C ASN A 62 8.23 -5.81 8.13
N LEU A 63 7.66 -6.94 7.70
CA LEU A 63 7.72 -7.37 6.31
C LEU A 63 6.87 -6.48 5.39
N MET A 64 5.71 -6.00 5.85
CA MET A 64 4.94 -4.99 5.12
C MET A 64 5.70 -3.65 5.03
N LEU A 65 6.33 -3.22 6.13
CA LEU A 65 7.17 -2.03 6.16
C LEU A 65 8.34 -2.12 5.16
N ILE A 66 9.06 -3.24 5.18
CA ILE A 66 10.16 -3.49 4.23
C ILE A 66 9.62 -3.43 2.79
N GLY A 67 8.47 -4.04 2.51
CA GLY A 67 7.83 -3.96 1.19
C GLY A 67 7.53 -2.52 0.76
N ILE A 68 7.00 -1.70 1.66
CA ILE A 68 6.75 -0.27 1.39
C ILE A 68 8.06 0.46 1.08
N VAL A 69 9.08 0.29 1.91
CA VAL A 69 10.38 0.95 1.72
C VAL A 69 11.02 0.54 0.40
N LEU A 70 10.99 -0.75 0.07
CA LEU A 70 11.54 -1.26 -1.20
C LEU A 70 10.82 -0.68 -2.43
N VAL A 71 9.48 -0.55 -2.37
CA VAL A 71 8.72 0.08 -3.47
C VAL A 71 9.09 1.54 -3.63
N PHE A 72 9.17 2.32 -2.55
CA PHE A 72 9.60 3.71 -2.64
C PHE A 72 11.04 3.86 -3.12
N ALA A 73 11.94 2.97 -2.69
CA ALA A 73 13.31 2.95 -3.20
C ALA A 73 13.36 2.64 -4.71
N ALA A 74 12.56 1.67 -5.18
CA ALA A 74 12.45 1.36 -6.59
C ALA A 74 11.86 2.54 -7.39
N LEU A 75 10.83 3.21 -6.88
CA LEU A 75 10.28 4.43 -7.48
C LEU A 75 11.34 5.54 -7.58
N HIS A 76 12.17 5.71 -6.55
CA HIS A 76 13.26 6.68 -6.58
C HIS A 76 14.30 6.34 -7.67
N VAL A 77 14.66 5.06 -7.82
CA VAL A 77 15.53 4.61 -8.91
C VAL A 77 14.92 4.94 -10.29
N VAL A 78 13.60 4.73 -10.46
CA VAL A 78 12.90 5.09 -11.70
C VAL A 78 13.02 6.60 -12.00
N VAL A 79 12.83 7.46 -10.98
CA VAL A 79 13.01 8.92 -11.12
C VAL A 79 14.44 9.25 -11.58
N ILE A 80 15.45 8.67 -10.91
CA ILE A 80 16.87 8.93 -11.25
C ILE A 80 17.20 8.43 -12.66
N MET A 81 16.76 7.24 -13.04
CA MET A 81 17.01 6.69 -14.37
C MET A 81 16.42 7.56 -15.47
N ASN A 82 15.19 8.03 -15.32
CA ASN A 82 14.60 8.99 -16.24
C ASN A 82 15.37 10.33 -16.27
N ALA A 83 15.85 10.79 -15.13
CA ALA A 83 16.61 12.03 -15.01
C ALA A 83 17.98 11.99 -15.72
N VAL A 84 18.59 10.80 -15.82
CA VAL A 84 19.86 10.61 -16.57
C VAL A 84 19.64 10.20 -18.04
N GLY A 85 18.39 10.35 -18.54
CA GLY A 85 18.05 10.11 -19.94
C GLY A 85 17.77 8.65 -20.30
N LYS A 86 17.72 7.74 -19.32
CA LYS A 86 17.28 6.35 -19.54
C LYS A 86 15.75 6.31 -19.45
N ALA A 87 15.08 6.42 -20.59
CA ALA A 87 13.62 6.36 -20.65
C ALA A 87 13.10 4.99 -20.20
N LEU A 88 12.54 4.92 -19.00
CA LEU A 88 11.86 3.74 -18.49
C LEU A 88 10.35 3.86 -18.74
N SER A 89 9.69 2.75 -19.01
CA SER A 89 8.22 2.66 -19.16
C SER A 89 7.53 2.81 -17.81
N VAL A 90 7.37 4.06 -17.35
CA VAL A 90 6.84 4.39 -16.00
C VAL A 90 5.40 3.93 -15.86
N ASP A 91 4.63 4.00 -16.95
CA ASP A 91 3.24 3.52 -17.07
C ASP A 91 3.09 2.01 -16.81
N LYS A 92 4.16 1.23 -16.96
CA LYS A 92 4.21 -0.21 -16.64
C LYS A 92 4.86 -0.50 -15.30
N ILE A 93 5.99 0.16 -15.01
CA ILE A 93 6.79 -0.12 -13.82
C ILE A 93 6.05 0.27 -12.54
N ILE A 94 5.41 1.44 -12.50
CA ILE A 94 4.70 1.90 -11.29
C ILE A 94 3.55 0.95 -10.93
N PRO A 95 2.63 0.58 -11.84
CA PRO A 95 1.59 -0.39 -11.51
C PRO A 95 2.16 -1.76 -11.08
N ALA A 96 3.24 -2.23 -11.74
CA ALA A 96 3.89 -3.49 -11.35
C ALA A 96 4.41 -3.45 -9.90
N LEU A 97 5.05 -2.35 -9.49
CA LEU A 97 5.53 -2.16 -8.13
C LEU A 97 4.37 -2.10 -7.11
N ILE A 98 3.27 -1.42 -7.46
CA ILE A 98 2.06 -1.38 -6.63
C ILE A 98 1.46 -2.78 -6.51
N GLY A 99 1.37 -3.53 -7.61
CA GLY A 99 0.89 -4.91 -7.60
C GLY A 99 1.74 -5.83 -6.73
N ALA A 100 3.07 -5.72 -6.83
CA ALA A 100 4.00 -6.46 -5.98
C ALA A 100 3.82 -6.11 -4.50
N LEU A 101 3.63 -4.83 -4.17
CA LEU A 101 3.33 -4.39 -2.81
C LEU A 101 2.01 -4.98 -2.30
N PHE A 102 0.98 -5.05 -3.14
CA PHE A 102 -0.30 -5.66 -2.80
C PHE A 102 -0.15 -7.15 -2.47
N ILE A 103 0.68 -7.89 -3.22
CA ILE A 103 0.98 -9.29 -2.94
C ILE A 103 1.65 -9.42 -1.56
N VAL A 104 2.64 -8.57 -1.28
CA VAL A 104 3.33 -8.58 0.03
C VAL A 104 2.37 -8.26 1.15
N ILE A 105 1.61 -7.16 1.07
CA ILE A 105 0.64 -6.76 2.09
C ILE A 105 -0.40 -7.85 2.29
N GLY A 106 -0.97 -8.39 1.20
CA GLY A 106 -1.99 -9.42 1.24
C GLY A 106 -1.55 -10.70 1.94
N ASN A 107 -0.30 -11.13 1.71
CA ASN A 107 0.27 -12.33 2.32
C ASN A 107 0.40 -12.22 3.86
N TYR A 108 0.56 -11.02 4.36
CA TYR A 108 0.72 -10.77 5.81
C TYR A 108 -0.52 -10.21 6.48
N MET A 109 -1.48 -9.67 5.73
CA MET A 109 -2.68 -9.01 6.26
C MET A 109 -3.48 -9.89 7.23
N GLY A 110 -3.71 -11.15 6.89
CA GLY A 110 -4.44 -12.10 7.76
C GLY A 110 -3.70 -12.51 9.04
N LYS A 111 -2.44 -12.11 9.21
CA LYS A 111 -1.60 -12.38 10.40
C LYS A 111 -1.56 -11.20 11.36
N VAL A 112 -2.18 -10.08 10.99
CA VAL A 112 -2.24 -8.87 11.81
C VAL A 112 -3.37 -8.99 12.83
N ARG A 113 -3.04 -8.89 14.12
CA ARG A 113 -4.02 -8.86 15.21
C ARG A 113 -4.71 -7.51 15.28
N SER A 114 -5.93 -7.50 15.86
CA SER A 114 -6.74 -6.29 15.97
C SER A 114 -5.99 -5.14 16.66
N ASN A 115 -5.88 -4.01 15.95
CA ASN A 115 -5.18 -2.81 16.40
C ASN A 115 -5.77 -1.56 15.70
N TYR A 116 -5.38 -0.36 16.15
CA TYR A 116 -5.89 0.90 15.60
C TYR A 116 -5.01 1.50 14.48
N MET A 117 -3.81 0.98 14.25
CA MET A 117 -2.84 1.60 13.34
C MET A 117 -2.75 0.92 11.98
N LEU A 118 -2.79 -0.41 11.91
CA LEU A 118 -2.52 -1.18 10.72
C LEU A 118 -3.68 -2.14 10.35
N GLY A 119 -4.12 -2.11 9.09
CA GLY A 119 -5.11 -3.05 8.56
C GLY A 119 -6.38 -2.40 8.03
N ILE A 120 -7.39 -3.22 7.74
CA ILE A 120 -8.72 -2.80 7.29
C ILE A 120 -9.54 -2.36 8.49
N LYS A 121 -9.58 -1.04 8.73
CA LYS A 121 -10.25 -0.43 9.88
C LYS A 121 -11.63 0.06 9.47
N THR A 122 -12.64 -0.65 9.92
CA THR A 122 -14.04 -0.24 9.85
C THR A 122 -14.60 -0.22 11.29
N PRO A 123 -15.72 0.46 11.56
CA PRO A 123 -16.35 0.37 12.89
C PRO A 123 -16.57 -1.09 13.32
N TRP A 124 -16.85 -1.95 12.37
CA TRP A 124 -17.17 -3.37 12.61
C TRP A 124 -15.93 -4.21 12.91
N THR A 125 -14.82 -3.99 12.20
CA THR A 125 -13.56 -4.71 12.50
C THR A 125 -12.96 -4.27 13.83
N LEU A 126 -13.13 -3.01 14.22
CA LEU A 126 -12.59 -2.49 15.47
C LEU A 126 -13.41 -2.96 16.69
N SER A 127 -14.71 -3.26 16.52
CA SER A 127 -15.62 -3.68 17.57
C SER A 127 -15.90 -5.20 17.63
N SER A 128 -15.21 -6.00 16.79
CA SER A 128 -15.39 -7.46 16.73
C SER A 128 -14.11 -8.15 16.27
N GLU A 129 -13.55 -9.02 17.11
CA GLU A 129 -12.38 -9.82 16.71
C GLU A 129 -12.71 -10.83 15.60
N LEU A 130 -13.93 -11.36 15.58
CA LEU A 130 -14.40 -12.24 14.52
C LEU A 130 -14.42 -11.49 13.17
N SER A 131 -15.02 -10.28 13.16
CA SER A 131 -15.03 -9.42 11.97
C SER A 131 -13.62 -9.05 11.54
N TRP A 132 -12.75 -8.66 12.47
CA TRP A 132 -11.35 -8.38 12.17
C TRP A 132 -10.67 -9.56 11.45
N ASN A 133 -10.66 -10.72 12.10
CA ASN A 133 -9.93 -11.89 11.63
C ASN A 133 -10.44 -12.37 10.26
N LYS A 134 -11.76 -12.44 10.07
CA LYS A 134 -12.36 -12.89 8.80
C LYS A 134 -12.16 -11.87 7.68
N THR A 135 -12.34 -10.57 7.97
CA THR A 135 -12.15 -9.50 6.98
C THR A 135 -10.70 -9.41 6.54
N HIS A 136 -9.74 -9.51 7.45
CA HIS A 136 -8.32 -9.47 7.09
C HIS A 136 -7.87 -10.71 6.31
N ARG A 137 -8.46 -11.88 6.55
CA ARG A 137 -8.20 -13.07 5.74
C ARG A 137 -8.76 -12.93 4.33
N LEU A 138 -9.98 -12.43 4.18
CA LEU A 138 -10.57 -12.16 2.87
C LEU A 138 -9.80 -11.05 2.15
N GLY A 139 -9.61 -9.91 2.80
CA GLY A 139 -8.86 -8.78 2.27
C GLY A 139 -7.46 -9.19 1.80
N GLY A 140 -6.75 -10.00 2.61
CA GLY A 140 -5.44 -10.53 2.23
C GLY A 140 -5.47 -11.31 0.91
N ARG A 141 -6.46 -12.19 0.73
CA ARG A 141 -6.64 -12.95 -0.53
C ARG A 141 -6.96 -12.02 -1.71
N LEU A 142 -7.84 -11.04 -1.49
CA LEU A 142 -8.19 -10.04 -2.50
C LEU A 142 -6.99 -9.19 -2.89
N PHE A 143 -6.16 -8.77 -1.93
CA PHE A 143 -4.93 -8.04 -2.19
C PHE A 143 -3.93 -8.86 -3.02
N ILE A 144 -3.73 -10.14 -2.69
CA ILE A 144 -2.85 -11.02 -3.48
C ILE A 144 -3.37 -11.16 -4.91
N LEU A 145 -4.67 -11.46 -5.08
CA LEU A 145 -5.28 -11.62 -6.40
C LEU A 145 -5.20 -10.32 -7.20
N SER A 146 -5.59 -9.20 -6.58
CA SER A 146 -5.50 -7.88 -7.22
C SER A 146 -4.08 -7.53 -7.61
N GLY A 147 -3.11 -7.76 -6.71
CA GLY A 147 -1.70 -7.51 -6.98
C GLY A 147 -1.18 -8.34 -8.15
N PHE A 148 -1.52 -9.61 -8.21
CA PHE A 148 -1.16 -10.48 -9.33
C PHE A 148 -1.76 -10.00 -10.67
N LEU A 149 -3.05 -9.64 -10.67
CA LEU A 149 -3.74 -9.13 -11.86
C LEU A 149 -3.17 -7.77 -12.32
N ILE A 150 -2.79 -6.89 -11.38
CA ILE A 150 -2.15 -5.61 -11.69
C ILE A 150 -0.77 -5.85 -12.34
N VAL A 151 0.06 -6.74 -11.79
CA VAL A 151 1.37 -7.08 -12.38
C VAL A 151 1.17 -7.67 -13.78
N LEU A 152 0.25 -8.60 -13.94
CA LEU A 152 -0.03 -9.22 -15.23
C LEU A 152 -0.51 -8.18 -16.25
N SER A 153 -1.42 -7.28 -15.87
CA SER A 153 -1.91 -6.22 -16.75
C SER A 153 -0.80 -5.24 -17.15
N SER A 154 0.14 -4.95 -16.24
CA SER A 154 1.27 -4.06 -16.56
C SER A 154 2.21 -4.63 -17.63
N LEU A 155 2.27 -5.95 -17.75
CA LEU A 155 3.07 -6.64 -18.75
C LEU A 155 2.35 -6.77 -20.11
N LEU A 156 1.03 -7.02 -20.07
CA LEU A 156 0.25 -7.42 -21.24
C LEU A 156 -0.59 -6.29 -21.84
N SER A 157 -0.87 -5.22 -21.08
CA SER A 157 -1.79 -4.16 -21.49
C SER A 157 -1.06 -2.83 -21.73
N THR A 158 -1.81 -1.84 -22.25
CA THR A 158 -1.34 -0.45 -22.32
C THR A 158 -1.38 0.19 -20.91
N GLY A 159 -0.56 1.22 -20.67
CA GLY A 159 -0.52 1.93 -19.39
C GLY A 159 -1.91 2.44 -18.98
N LYS A 160 -2.69 2.99 -19.92
CA LYS A 160 -4.07 3.44 -19.68
C LYS A 160 -4.99 2.32 -19.19
N MET A 161 -4.96 1.16 -19.86
CA MET A 161 -5.79 0.02 -19.46
C MET A 161 -5.33 -0.54 -18.11
N THR A 162 -4.04 -0.64 -17.88
CA THR A 162 -3.46 -1.07 -16.59
C THR A 162 -3.92 -0.16 -15.46
N MET A 163 -3.97 1.15 -15.65
CA MET A 163 -4.46 2.10 -14.65
C MET A 163 -5.94 1.88 -14.34
N VAL A 164 -6.78 1.68 -15.36
CA VAL A 164 -8.21 1.37 -15.16
C VAL A 164 -8.37 0.07 -14.36
N ILE A 165 -7.66 -0.99 -14.74
CA ILE A 165 -7.68 -2.28 -14.04
C ILE A 165 -7.22 -2.10 -12.58
N LEU A 166 -6.13 -1.37 -12.33
CA LEU A 166 -5.64 -1.06 -10.99
C LEU A 166 -6.72 -0.38 -10.14
N LEU A 167 -7.32 0.68 -10.66
CA LEU A 167 -8.37 1.41 -9.92
C LEU A 167 -9.58 0.52 -9.63
N CYS A 168 -10.07 -0.25 -10.61
CA CYS A 168 -11.19 -1.18 -10.42
C CYS A 168 -10.88 -2.22 -9.34
N LEU A 169 -9.67 -2.79 -9.35
CA LEU A 169 -9.26 -3.80 -8.37
C LEU A 169 -9.08 -3.20 -6.97
N VAL A 170 -8.50 -2.00 -6.86
CA VAL A 170 -8.35 -1.29 -5.57
C VAL A 170 -9.72 -0.99 -4.98
N PHE A 171 -10.59 -0.29 -5.72
CA PHE A 171 -11.91 0.07 -5.23
C PHE A 171 -12.78 -1.16 -4.97
N GLY A 172 -12.75 -2.17 -5.84
CA GLY A 172 -13.45 -3.43 -5.65
C GLY A 172 -13.02 -4.14 -4.36
N THR A 173 -11.71 -4.23 -4.10
CA THR A 173 -11.18 -4.82 -2.87
C THR A 173 -11.64 -4.06 -1.62
N VAL A 174 -11.62 -2.73 -1.66
CA VAL A 174 -12.08 -1.88 -0.55
C VAL A 174 -13.57 -2.09 -0.29
N ILE A 175 -14.42 -2.00 -1.33
CA ILE A 175 -15.87 -2.14 -1.22
C ILE A 175 -16.25 -3.53 -0.68
N VAL A 176 -15.67 -4.59 -1.25
CA VAL A 176 -15.94 -5.97 -0.80
C VAL A 176 -15.51 -6.17 0.65
N SER A 177 -14.32 -5.70 1.02
CA SER A 177 -13.83 -5.83 2.40
C SER A 177 -14.69 -5.04 3.40
N PHE A 178 -15.12 -3.83 3.02
CA PHE A 178 -15.98 -2.99 3.83
C PHE A 178 -17.35 -3.66 4.06
N ALA A 179 -18.03 -4.08 2.99
CA ALA A 179 -19.31 -4.75 3.09
C ALA A 179 -19.21 -6.07 3.88
N TYR A 180 -18.18 -6.88 3.59
CA TYR A 180 -17.96 -8.14 4.28
C TYR A 180 -17.76 -7.96 5.78
N SER A 181 -17.03 -6.91 6.19
CA SER A 181 -16.80 -6.62 7.60
C SER A 181 -18.11 -6.38 8.38
N TYR A 182 -19.07 -5.71 7.77
CA TYR A 182 -20.41 -5.50 8.34
C TYR A 182 -21.19 -6.81 8.51
N PHE A 183 -21.24 -7.63 7.46
CA PHE A 183 -21.99 -8.88 7.52
C PHE A 183 -21.43 -9.88 8.53
N ILE A 184 -20.11 -9.91 8.70
CA ILE A 184 -19.48 -10.76 9.71
C ILE A 184 -19.74 -10.22 11.12
N TRP A 185 -19.60 -8.90 11.32
CA TRP A 185 -19.91 -8.27 12.59
C TRP A 185 -21.35 -8.52 13.02
N LYS A 186 -22.30 -8.44 12.10
CA LYS A 186 -23.72 -8.70 12.40
C LYS A 186 -23.96 -10.11 12.96
N LYS A 187 -23.14 -11.08 12.55
CA LYS A 187 -23.21 -12.49 12.99
C LYS A 187 -22.40 -12.79 14.24
N ASP A 188 -21.63 -11.85 14.75
CA ASP A 188 -20.76 -12.05 15.90
C ASP A 188 -21.59 -11.91 17.22
N PRO A 189 -21.72 -12.96 18.04
CA PRO A 189 -22.38 -12.84 19.34
C PRO A 189 -21.57 -12.03 20.35
N ASP A 190 -20.23 -12.00 20.22
CA ASP A 190 -19.31 -11.36 21.17
C ASP A 190 -18.90 -9.94 20.73
N LYS A 191 -19.63 -9.34 19.77
CA LYS A 191 -19.35 -7.98 19.32
C LYS A 191 -19.55 -6.95 20.42
N TYR A 192 -18.63 -6.02 20.55
CA TYR A 192 -18.74 -4.91 21.49
C TYR A 192 -19.66 -3.81 20.92
N PRO A 193 -20.84 -3.52 21.51
CA PRO A 193 -21.77 -2.51 20.99
C PRO A 193 -21.17 -1.11 20.95
N ASN A 194 -20.20 -0.83 21.83
CA ASN A 194 -19.62 0.50 22.08
C ASN A 194 -18.10 0.55 21.97
N GLY A 195 -17.50 -0.26 21.07
CA GLY A 195 -16.08 -0.14 20.77
C GLY A 195 -15.12 -0.56 21.87
N GLY A 196 -15.47 -1.57 22.65
CA GLY A 196 -14.61 -2.25 23.63
C GLY A 196 -13.86 -1.32 24.58
N LYS A 197 -14.25 -1.29 25.83
CA LYS A 197 -13.44 -0.70 26.89
C LYS A 197 -12.12 -1.43 27.06
#